data_5952703bafd62ae384fb4befc9aefba4
#
_entry.id   5952703bafd62ae384fb4befc9aefba4
#
_cell.length_a   1.000
_cell.length_b   1.000
_cell.length_c   1.000
_cell.angle_alpha   90.00
_cell.angle_beta   90.00
_cell.angle_gamma   90.00
#
_symmetry.space_group_name_H-M   'P 1'
#
loop_
_entity.id
_entity.type
_entity.pdbx_description
1 polymer ?
#
loop_
_entity_poly.entity_id
_entity_poly.type
_entity_poly.pdbx_seq_one_letter_code
_entity_poly.pdbx_strand_id
1 'polypeptide(L)' 'RGDFVCTSANDGTTLFRPVSARGHTFWQTQNYNQYVIDNTEDYYIVKSVDSEKICNEIRQNCMDFTS' A
#
# COMPACT_ATOMS: atom_id res chain seq x y z
N ARG A 1 -9.12 0.93 13.61
CA ARG A 1 -8.01 0.01 13.54
C ARG A 1 -7.73 -0.37 12.09
N GLY A 2 -6.48 -0.36 11.69
CA GLY A 2 -6.13 -0.69 10.32
C GLY A 2 -4.66 -1.00 10.16
N ASP A 3 -4.32 -1.48 8.98
CA ASP A 3 -2.95 -1.86 8.65
C ASP A 3 -2.34 -0.94 7.61
N PHE A 4 -3.18 -0.32 6.78
CA PHE A 4 -2.72 0.58 5.71
C PHE A 4 -3.63 1.79 5.58
N VAL A 5 -3.03 2.91 5.25
CA VAL A 5 -3.74 4.06 4.70
C VAL A 5 -3.51 4.06 3.20
N CYS A 6 -4.57 4.25 2.42
CA CYS A 6 -4.49 4.27 0.98
C CYS A 6 -5.14 5.56 0.48
N THR A 7 -4.42 6.33 -0.32
CA THR A 7 -4.91 7.59 -0.84
C THR A 7 -4.59 7.70 -2.32
N SER A 8 -5.61 7.93 -3.14
CA SER A 8 -5.43 8.13 -4.58
C SER A 8 -5.21 9.61 -4.87
N ALA A 9 -4.24 9.90 -5.72
CA ALA A 9 -3.98 11.25 -6.20
C ALA A 9 -4.59 11.44 -7.59
N ASN A 10 -4.72 12.69 -8.01
CA ASN A 10 -5.32 12.99 -9.32
C ASN A 10 -4.37 12.78 -10.50
N ASP A 11 -3.12 12.45 -10.22
CA ASP A 11 -2.08 12.31 -11.24
C ASP A 11 -1.85 10.87 -11.69
N GLY A 12 -2.77 9.96 -11.36
CA GLY A 12 -2.64 8.55 -11.71
C GLY A 12 -1.77 7.73 -10.77
N THR A 13 -1.48 8.27 -9.60
CA THR A 13 -0.71 7.54 -8.58
C THR A 13 -1.57 7.27 -7.34
N THR A 14 -1.12 6.32 -6.54
CA THR A 14 -1.77 5.95 -5.28
C THR A 14 -0.71 5.81 -4.21
N LEU A 15 -1.01 6.34 -3.04
CA LEU A 15 -0.12 6.32 -1.89
C LEU A 15 -0.57 5.20 -0.94
N PHE A 16 0.39 4.40 -0.50
CA PHE A 16 0.18 3.38 0.54
C PHE A 16 1.07 3.67 1.73
N ARG A 17 0.48 3.71 2.89
CA ARG A 17 1.20 3.93 4.13
C ARG A 17 0.88 2.78 5.09
N PRO A 18 1.83 1.88 5.35
CA PRO A 18 1.64 0.86 6.39
C PRO A 18 1.61 1.55 7.74
N VAL A 19 0.64 1.20 8.59
CA VAL A 19 0.49 1.82 9.91
C VAL A 19 0.53 0.81 11.05
N SER A 20 0.64 -0.48 10.74
CA SER A 20 0.78 -1.53 11.74
C SER A 20 2.05 -2.33 11.47
N ALA A 21 2.51 -3.05 12.49
CA ALA A 21 3.68 -3.91 12.32
C ALA A 21 3.44 -4.96 11.23
N ARG A 22 2.27 -5.59 11.21
CA ARG A 22 1.97 -6.61 10.22
C ARG A 22 1.80 -5.99 8.82
N GLY A 23 1.34 -4.76 8.73
CA GLY A 23 1.26 -4.06 7.45
C GLY A 23 2.64 -3.82 6.87
N HIS A 24 3.59 -3.35 7.69
CA HIS A 24 4.98 -3.18 7.25
C HIS A 24 5.58 -4.50 6.77
N THR A 25 5.40 -5.57 7.54
CA THR A 25 5.93 -6.89 7.18
C THR A 25 5.31 -7.40 5.89
N PHE A 26 4.00 -7.24 5.75
CA PHE A 26 3.29 -7.69 4.55
C PHE A 26 3.83 -6.99 3.31
N TRP A 27 4.01 -5.67 3.38
CA TRP A 27 4.54 -4.92 2.24
C TRP A 27 5.90 -5.46 1.79
N GLN A 28 6.79 -5.75 2.75
CA GLN A 28 8.10 -6.26 2.43
C GLN A 28 8.07 -7.68 1.88
N THR A 29 7.28 -8.56 2.47
CA THR A 29 7.21 -9.96 2.04
C THR A 29 6.57 -10.12 0.66
N GLN A 30 5.64 -9.25 0.28
CA GLN A 30 5.01 -9.31 -1.03
C GLN A 30 5.86 -8.71 -2.14
N ASN A 31 6.98 -8.10 -1.77
CA ASN A 31 7.90 -7.49 -2.73
C ASN A 31 7.21 -6.40 -3.57
N TYR A 32 6.34 -5.60 -2.95
CA TYR A 32 5.66 -4.52 -3.64
C TYR A 32 6.60 -3.38 -4.03
N ASN A 33 7.82 -3.38 -3.50
CA ASN A 33 8.80 -2.36 -3.87
C ASN A 33 9.11 -2.36 -5.37
N GLN A 34 8.85 -3.47 -6.07
CA GLN A 34 9.00 -3.50 -7.51
C GLN A 34 8.04 -2.55 -8.24
N TYR A 35 6.94 -2.16 -7.59
CA TYR A 35 5.95 -1.24 -8.16
C TYR A 35 6.14 0.21 -7.70
N VAL A 36 6.99 0.44 -6.70
CA VAL A 36 7.15 1.75 -6.10
C VAL A 36 7.90 2.67 -7.04
N ILE A 37 7.30 3.82 -7.34
CA ILE A 37 7.92 4.85 -8.19
C ILE A 37 8.52 5.98 -7.37
N ASP A 38 8.10 6.12 -6.11
CA ASP A 38 8.67 7.09 -5.19
C ASP A 38 8.28 6.68 -3.78
N ASN A 39 9.07 7.09 -2.78
CA ASN A 39 8.77 6.74 -1.41
C ASN A 39 9.46 7.69 -0.43
N THR A 40 8.90 7.72 0.79
CA THR A 40 9.54 8.33 1.95
C THR A 40 9.68 7.25 3.02
N GLU A 41 10.13 7.65 4.21
CA GLU A 41 10.18 6.72 5.34
C GLU A 41 8.80 6.22 5.74
N ASP A 42 7.75 6.99 5.42
CA ASP A 42 6.41 6.73 5.93
C ASP A 42 5.49 6.10 4.91
N TYR A 43 5.73 6.28 3.61
CA TYR A 43 4.78 5.83 2.61
C TYR A 43 5.45 5.48 1.29
N TYR A 44 4.68 4.77 0.45
CA TYR A 44 5.10 4.34 -0.88
C TYR A 44 4.11 4.87 -1.91
N ILE A 45 4.62 5.28 -3.06
CA ILE A 45 3.78 5.74 -4.17
C ILE A 45 3.94 4.75 -5.32
N VAL A 46 2.80 4.27 -5.82
CA VAL A 46 2.75 3.37 -6.96
C VAL A 46 1.81 3.95 -8.02
N LYS A 47 1.89 3.44 -9.24
CA LYS A 47 0.90 3.80 -10.26
C LYS A 47 -0.45 3.23 -9.85
N SER A 48 -1.52 3.98 -10.10
CA SER A 48 -2.87 3.54 -9.73
C SER A 48 -3.26 2.23 -10.41
N VAL A 49 -2.74 1.97 -11.61
CA VAL A 49 -3.01 0.70 -12.30
C VAL A 49 -2.46 -0.48 -11.50
N ASP A 50 -1.35 -0.31 -10.78
CA ASP A 50 -0.77 -1.36 -9.94
C ASP A 50 -1.45 -1.44 -8.57
N SER A 51 -2.06 -0.35 -8.12
CA SER A 51 -2.65 -0.27 -6.79
C SER A 51 -3.84 -1.21 -6.61
N GLU A 52 -4.58 -1.49 -7.68
CA GLU A 52 -5.74 -2.36 -7.60
C GLU A 52 -5.35 -3.77 -7.16
N LYS A 53 -4.30 -4.31 -7.76
CA LYS A 53 -3.77 -5.61 -7.37
C LYS A 53 -3.34 -5.61 -5.91
N ILE A 54 -2.62 -4.58 -5.50
CA ILE A 54 -2.12 -4.47 -4.13
C ILE A 54 -3.27 -4.40 -3.14
N CYS A 55 -4.29 -3.58 -3.42
CA CYS A 55 -5.46 -3.47 -2.55
C CYS A 55 -6.19 -4.80 -2.41
N ASN A 56 -6.36 -5.52 -3.52
CA ASN A 56 -7.04 -6.81 -3.48
C ASN A 56 -6.26 -7.82 -2.63
N GLU A 57 -4.95 -7.84 -2.75
CA GLU A 57 -4.13 -8.76 -1.97
C GLU A 57 -4.12 -8.42 -0.49
N ILE A 58 -4.12 -7.13 -0.16
CA ILE A 58 -4.23 -6.70 1.24
C ILE A 58 -5.52 -7.24 1.86
N ARG A 59 -6.65 -7.09 1.16
CA ARG A 59 -7.94 -7.58 1.64
C ARG A 59 -7.98 -9.10 1.73
N GLN A 60 -7.44 -9.79 0.74
CA GLN A 60 -7.42 -11.26 0.71
C GLN A 60 -6.59 -11.83 1.86
N ASN A 61 -5.65 -11.09 2.39
CA ASN A 61 -4.83 -11.52 3.50
C ASN A 61 -5.35 -11.00 4.85
N CYS A 62 -6.62 -10.64 4.89
CA CYS A 62 -7.32 -10.25 6.11
C CYS A 62 -6.71 -8.99 6.77
N MET A 63 -6.17 -8.11 5.96
CA MET A 63 -5.68 -6.82 6.44
C MET A 63 -6.68 -5.73 6.11
N ASP A 64 -6.67 -4.67 6.92
CA ASP A 64 -7.67 -3.62 6.83
C ASP A 64 -7.05 -2.30 6.41
N PHE A 65 -7.87 -1.49 5.75
CA PHE A 65 -7.52 -0.10 5.49
C PHE A 65 -8.08 0.77 6.63
N THR A 66 -7.29 1.76 7.01
CA THR A 66 -7.71 2.74 8.00
C THR A 66 -8.61 3.77 7.33
N SER A 67 -9.69 4.08 7.98
CA SER A 67 -10.63 5.12 7.51
C SER A 67 -10.09 6.52 7.76
#